data_7c37f2473ff6a16a4d627b8c6bda7d1d
#
_entry.id   7c37f2473ff6a16a4d627b8c6bda7d1d
#
_cell.length_a   1.000
_cell.length_b   1.000
_cell.length_c   1.000
_cell.angle_alpha   90.00
_cell.angle_beta   90.00
_cell.angle_gamma   90.00
#
_symmetry.space_group_name_H-M   'P 1'
#
loop_
_entity.id
_entity.type
_entity.pdbx_description
1 polymer ?
#
loop_
_entity_poly.entity_id
_entity_poly.type
_entity_poly.pdbx_seq_one_letter_code
_entity_poly.pdbx_strand_id
1 'polypeptide(L)'
;MAELSVVIVATDNEQRTVLQVLVDGTSVARTVHTCASFPVAASDPVTRRVQAANPDVLLIDIPVDNAAMALRAIELLHQELPESAVFAIGALGQPQVIVSAMRAGAREFIERPTTTTDLLEAFVRLTAAQRRVQKEGPRGKVFTVVNAKGGSGGTTVAVNLALALQSAHGHTALVDLAPLGHSALHLNLKPLFTLADATRNLHRMDSSLLESFMTRHSGGLHLLAGTNAPATIEPSTTEYVRLFDMLVTHYRYVVVDNSSRLDAVSRLIANVSECVLLVACTDVASLWSAARVQQYLGETGNRERLRLILNRFRKVPGFSEAEAENAAGVKLLWRVPNQYFAISSSIDRGTPVMEQSNTDIARCFSGLANELTRDDVDVKRAAWSLFKTV
;
A
#
# COMPACT_ATOMS: atom_id res chain seq x y z
N MET A 1 -0.04 22.31 -20.03
CA MET A 1 0.10 21.76 -18.66
C MET A 1 -0.84 22.58 -17.80
N ALA A 2 -1.56 21.99 -16.83
CA ALA A 2 -2.25 22.80 -15.84
C ALA A 2 -1.20 23.57 -15.04
N GLU A 3 -1.37 24.87 -14.91
CA GLU A 3 -0.50 25.75 -14.15
C GLU A 3 -0.77 25.55 -12.67
N LEU A 4 0.28 25.37 -11.85
CA LEU A 4 0.13 25.15 -10.40
C LEU A 4 -0.37 26.44 -9.73
N SER A 5 -1.37 26.31 -8.88
CA SER A 5 -1.86 27.41 -8.04
C SER A 5 -1.01 27.53 -6.77
N VAL A 6 -0.46 28.71 -6.50
CA VAL A 6 0.46 28.96 -5.38
C VAL A 6 -0.10 30.02 -4.44
N VAL A 7 -0.13 29.73 -3.15
CA VAL A 7 -0.34 30.71 -2.10
C VAL A 7 0.99 31.01 -1.41
N ILE A 8 1.34 32.29 -1.32
CA ILE A 8 2.57 32.77 -0.67
C ILE A 8 2.23 33.28 0.72
N VAL A 9 2.93 32.79 1.75
CA VAL A 9 2.83 33.29 3.12
C VAL A 9 4.18 33.88 3.52
N ALA A 10 4.25 35.21 3.55
CA ALA A 10 5.46 35.94 3.92
C ALA A 10 5.10 37.23 4.67
N THR A 11 5.69 37.45 5.83
CA THR A 11 5.41 38.66 6.67
C THR A 11 6.06 39.90 6.11
N ASP A 12 7.24 39.76 5.50
CA ASP A 12 7.91 40.84 4.83
C ASP A 12 7.29 41.18 3.48
N ASN A 13 7.00 42.45 3.25
CA ASN A 13 6.30 42.90 2.04
C ASN A 13 7.18 42.84 0.79
N GLU A 14 8.46 43.13 0.94
CA GLU A 14 9.44 43.10 -0.15
C GLU A 14 9.66 41.63 -0.59
N GLN A 15 9.92 40.78 0.37
CA GLN A 15 10.05 39.32 0.11
C GLN A 15 8.81 38.73 -0.53
N ARG A 16 7.63 39.08 -0.06
CA ARG A 16 6.36 38.60 -0.64
C ARG A 16 6.21 39.01 -2.11
N THR A 17 6.56 40.25 -2.44
CA THR A 17 6.54 40.76 -3.81
C THR A 17 7.57 40.07 -4.70
N VAL A 18 8.81 39.90 -4.19
CA VAL A 18 9.86 39.18 -4.90
C VAL A 18 9.44 37.74 -5.19
N LEU A 19 8.93 37.02 -4.20
CA LEU A 19 8.47 35.64 -4.35
C LEU A 19 7.33 35.53 -5.36
N GLN A 20 6.40 36.47 -5.37
CA GLN A 20 5.32 36.51 -6.37
C GLN A 20 5.89 36.66 -7.78
N VAL A 21 6.80 37.58 -8.02
CA VAL A 21 7.45 37.77 -9.32
C VAL A 21 8.20 36.52 -9.75
N LEU A 22 8.91 35.86 -8.83
CA LEU A 22 9.68 34.65 -9.10
C LEU A 22 8.75 33.47 -9.45
N VAL A 23 7.64 33.26 -8.71
CA VAL A 23 6.66 32.22 -8.97
C VAL A 23 6.02 32.42 -10.34
N ASP A 24 5.48 33.61 -10.60
CA ASP A 24 4.78 33.93 -11.85
C ASP A 24 5.76 33.90 -13.06
N GLY A 25 7.06 34.18 -12.81
CA GLY A 25 8.13 34.08 -13.82
C GLY A 25 8.48 32.64 -14.23
N THR A 26 8.05 31.62 -13.49
CA THR A 26 8.33 30.21 -13.86
C THR A 26 7.50 29.71 -15.04
N SER A 27 6.39 30.36 -15.38
CA SER A 27 5.42 29.95 -16.43
C SER A 27 4.79 28.55 -16.24
N VAL A 28 5.06 27.89 -15.08
CA VAL A 28 4.47 26.59 -14.72
C VAL A 28 3.61 26.69 -13.46
N ALA A 29 3.67 27.82 -12.76
CA ALA A 29 2.93 28.10 -11.54
C ALA A 29 2.45 29.57 -11.54
N ARG A 30 1.35 29.84 -10.86
CA ARG A 30 0.76 31.16 -10.72
C ARG A 30 0.39 31.43 -9.27
N THR A 31 0.69 32.64 -8.80
CA THR A 31 0.28 33.13 -7.49
C THR A 31 -1.22 33.43 -7.49
N VAL A 32 -2.01 32.66 -6.71
CA VAL A 32 -3.46 32.87 -6.57
C VAL A 32 -3.82 33.72 -5.36
N HIS A 33 -2.98 33.70 -4.31
CA HIS A 33 -3.17 34.54 -3.12
C HIS A 33 -1.85 34.79 -2.40
N THR A 34 -1.78 35.90 -1.65
CA THR A 34 -0.65 36.21 -0.78
C THR A 34 -1.12 36.55 0.62
N CYS A 35 -0.44 36.08 1.65
CA CYS A 35 -0.72 36.36 3.06
C CYS A 35 0.43 37.11 3.71
N ALA A 36 0.11 38.20 4.43
CA ALA A 36 1.07 39.06 5.10
C ALA A 36 1.33 38.64 6.56
N SER A 37 0.66 37.61 7.04
CA SER A 37 0.81 37.09 8.41
C SER A 37 0.71 35.57 8.40
N PHE A 38 1.36 34.95 9.38
CA PHE A 38 1.23 33.50 9.59
C PHE A 38 -0.09 33.18 10.25
N PRO A 39 -0.79 32.10 9.81
CA PRO A 39 -1.96 31.62 10.50
C PRO A 39 -1.57 31.01 11.85
N VAL A 40 -2.42 31.20 12.87
CA VAL A 40 -2.18 30.74 14.24
C VAL A 40 -3.15 29.65 14.70
N ALA A 41 -4.28 29.48 14.01
CA ALA A 41 -5.30 28.47 14.32
C ALA A 41 -6.11 28.11 13.06
N ALA A 42 -6.79 26.97 13.08
CA ALA A 42 -7.69 26.55 11.99
C ALA A 42 -8.84 27.55 11.73
N SER A 43 -9.32 28.24 12.79
CA SER A 43 -10.35 29.27 12.70
C SER A 43 -9.87 30.64 12.25
N ASP A 44 -8.56 30.82 12.05
CA ASP A 44 -7.95 32.07 11.64
C ASP A 44 -8.47 32.52 10.27
N PRO A 45 -8.77 33.82 10.05
CA PRO A 45 -9.13 34.35 8.74
C PRO A 45 -8.11 34.07 7.65
N VAL A 46 -6.80 33.98 7.98
CA VAL A 46 -5.75 33.62 7.04
C VAL A 46 -5.92 32.16 6.62
N THR A 47 -6.09 31.23 7.55
CA THR A 47 -6.30 29.81 7.27
C THR A 47 -7.53 29.61 6.34
N ARG A 48 -8.65 30.27 6.65
CA ARG A 48 -9.86 30.20 5.84
C ARG A 48 -9.67 30.70 4.41
N ARG A 49 -8.89 31.79 4.22
CA ARG A 49 -8.58 32.31 2.88
C ARG A 49 -7.71 31.35 2.10
N VAL A 50 -6.72 30.75 2.75
CA VAL A 50 -5.85 29.74 2.13
C VAL A 50 -6.65 28.50 1.75
N GLN A 51 -7.55 28.03 2.63
CA GLN A 51 -8.46 26.92 2.34
C GLN A 51 -9.40 27.24 1.16
N ALA A 52 -9.97 28.45 1.11
CA ALA A 52 -10.84 28.88 0.02
C ALA A 52 -10.09 28.97 -1.33
N ALA A 53 -8.80 29.30 -1.31
CA ALA A 53 -7.96 29.33 -2.50
C ALA A 53 -7.58 27.93 -3.01
N ASN A 54 -7.64 26.92 -2.14
CA ASN A 54 -7.31 25.51 -2.40
C ASN A 54 -6.06 25.35 -3.31
N PRO A 55 -4.88 25.81 -2.86
CA PRO A 55 -3.70 25.86 -3.72
C PRO A 55 -3.05 24.49 -3.88
N ASP A 56 -2.37 24.27 -5.00
CA ASP A 56 -1.49 23.11 -5.19
C ASP A 56 -0.21 23.21 -4.33
N VAL A 57 0.26 24.47 -4.11
CA VAL A 57 1.49 24.75 -3.34
C VAL A 57 1.29 25.88 -2.35
N LEU A 58 1.77 25.65 -1.13
CA LEU A 58 1.92 26.65 -0.08
C LEU A 58 3.41 27.02 0.02
N LEU A 59 3.76 28.24 -0.38
CA LEU A 59 5.12 28.74 -0.32
C LEU A 59 5.27 29.61 0.93
N ILE A 60 5.98 29.11 1.95
CA ILE A 60 6.09 29.74 3.27
C ILE A 60 7.50 30.27 3.48
N ASP A 61 7.62 31.58 3.61
CA ASP A 61 8.87 32.23 3.93
C ASP A 61 9.17 32.14 5.43
N ILE A 62 10.37 31.67 5.78
CA ILE A 62 10.84 31.55 7.18
C ILE A 62 11.76 32.71 7.46
N PRO A 63 11.32 33.76 8.20
CA PRO A 63 12.16 34.86 8.58
C PRO A 63 13.19 34.45 9.65
N VAL A 64 14.39 35.00 9.58
CA VAL A 64 15.49 34.67 10.51
C VAL A 64 15.09 34.96 11.97
N ASP A 65 14.39 36.08 12.20
CA ASP A 65 14.04 36.55 13.55
C ASP A 65 12.79 35.87 14.14
N ASN A 66 11.99 35.18 13.36
CA ASN A 66 10.72 34.57 13.81
C ASN A 66 10.44 33.22 13.19
N ALA A 67 11.45 32.35 13.11
CA ALA A 67 11.31 31.00 12.53
C ALA A 67 10.26 30.15 13.25
N ALA A 68 10.09 30.32 14.56
CA ALA A 68 9.16 29.51 15.35
C ALA A 68 7.67 29.68 14.90
N MET A 69 7.26 30.90 14.54
CA MET A 69 5.90 31.13 14.05
C MET A 69 5.70 30.56 12.65
N ALA A 70 6.68 30.69 11.76
CA ALA A 70 6.63 30.09 10.43
C ALA A 70 6.53 28.56 10.49
N LEU A 71 7.29 27.91 11.37
CA LEU A 71 7.26 26.46 11.58
C LEU A 71 5.88 25.97 12.09
N ARG A 72 5.27 26.72 13.02
CA ARG A 72 3.90 26.41 13.47
C ARG A 72 2.86 26.60 12.36
N ALA A 73 3.04 27.61 11.52
CA ALA A 73 2.17 27.82 10.35
C ALA A 73 2.32 26.70 9.31
N ILE A 74 3.53 26.18 9.10
CA ILE A 74 3.77 25.00 8.26
C ILE A 74 2.99 23.80 8.80
N GLU A 75 3.14 23.48 10.09
CA GLU A 75 2.47 22.38 10.74
C GLU A 75 0.93 22.49 10.63
N LEU A 76 0.38 23.66 10.97
CA LEU A 76 -1.04 23.95 10.89
C LEU A 76 -1.57 23.80 9.46
N LEU A 77 -0.93 24.45 8.49
CA LEU A 77 -1.40 24.41 7.10
C LEU A 77 -1.25 23.03 6.46
N HIS A 78 -0.22 22.28 6.85
CA HIS A 78 -0.06 20.89 6.41
C HIS A 78 -1.19 19.98 6.95
N GLN A 79 -1.65 20.20 8.17
CA GLN A 79 -2.78 19.47 8.76
C GLN A 79 -4.12 19.86 8.14
N GLU A 80 -4.34 21.15 7.89
CA GLU A 80 -5.60 21.69 7.38
C GLU A 80 -5.77 21.50 5.84
N LEU A 81 -4.66 21.34 5.12
CA LEU A 81 -4.61 21.21 3.65
C LEU A 81 -3.66 20.08 3.25
N PRO A 82 -3.99 18.83 3.55
CA PRO A 82 -3.09 17.68 3.33
C PRO A 82 -2.76 17.43 1.85
N GLU A 83 -3.59 17.90 0.92
CA GLU A 83 -3.39 17.77 -0.52
C GLU A 83 -2.44 18.84 -1.09
N SER A 84 -2.22 19.95 -0.38
CA SER A 84 -1.32 21.02 -0.79
C SER A 84 0.13 20.71 -0.40
N ALA A 85 1.06 20.88 -1.34
CA ALA A 85 2.48 20.72 -1.05
C ALA A 85 3.02 21.97 -0.35
N VAL A 86 3.62 21.82 0.84
CA VAL A 86 4.25 22.93 1.55
C VAL A 86 5.73 23.05 1.16
N PHE A 87 6.12 24.19 0.62
CA PHE A 87 7.51 24.55 0.34
C PHE A 87 7.94 25.65 1.32
N ALA A 88 9.04 25.41 2.02
CA ALA A 88 9.62 26.35 2.96
C ALA A 88 10.79 27.10 2.30
N ILE A 89 10.87 28.42 2.46
CA ILE A 89 12.01 29.23 1.99
C ILE A 89 12.74 29.80 3.20
N GLY A 90 14.07 29.65 3.27
CA GLY A 90 14.83 30.16 4.40
C GLY A 90 16.33 30.16 4.15
N ALA A 91 17.11 30.60 5.16
CA ALA A 91 18.56 30.64 5.09
C ALA A 91 19.16 29.26 5.44
N LEU A 92 20.14 28.77 4.67
CA LEU A 92 20.89 27.52 4.96
C LEU A 92 21.78 27.59 6.22
N GLY A 93 22.08 28.76 6.71
CA GLY A 93 22.94 28.91 7.87
C GLY A 93 22.42 28.35 9.20
N GLN A 94 21.20 27.77 9.19
CA GLN A 94 20.55 27.15 10.35
C GLN A 94 20.03 25.76 10.05
N PRO A 95 20.86 24.70 10.07
CA PRO A 95 20.44 23.33 9.75
C PRO A 95 19.26 22.82 10.59
N GLN A 96 19.14 23.31 11.83
CA GLN A 96 18.03 22.95 12.73
C GLN A 96 16.67 23.47 12.22
N VAL A 97 16.64 24.63 11.55
CA VAL A 97 15.41 25.19 10.96
C VAL A 97 14.96 24.34 9.78
N ILE A 98 15.88 23.88 8.95
CA ILE A 98 15.59 22.97 7.83
C ILE A 98 14.94 21.69 8.34
N VAL A 99 15.59 21.03 9.33
CA VAL A 99 15.07 19.79 9.93
C VAL A 99 13.70 20.02 10.57
N SER A 100 13.51 21.15 11.24
CA SER A 100 12.24 21.49 11.88
C SER A 100 11.15 21.77 10.85
N ALA A 101 11.44 22.45 9.74
CA ALA A 101 10.49 22.68 8.65
C ALA A 101 10.04 21.36 8.00
N MET A 102 10.97 20.45 7.73
CA MET A 102 10.65 19.13 7.19
C MET A 102 9.79 18.30 8.17
N ARG A 103 10.10 18.35 9.47
CA ARG A 103 9.28 17.68 10.51
C ARG A 103 7.89 18.29 10.67
N ALA A 104 7.76 19.60 10.45
CA ALA A 104 6.49 20.31 10.48
C ALA A 104 5.60 20.00 9.25
N GLY A 105 6.10 19.28 8.24
CA GLY A 105 5.37 18.88 7.05
C GLY A 105 5.76 19.61 5.76
N ALA A 106 6.85 20.40 5.79
CA ALA A 106 7.39 20.92 4.53
C ALA A 106 7.89 19.78 3.66
N ARG A 107 7.48 19.78 2.40
CA ARG A 107 7.89 18.80 1.39
C ARG A 107 9.27 19.12 0.81
N GLU A 108 9.58 20.40 0.73
CA GLU A 108 10.84 20.91 0.19
C GLU A 108 11.29 22.16 0.94
N PHE A 109 12.60 22.31 1.06
CA PHE A 109 13.21 23.51 1.60
C PHE A 109 14.06 24.17 0.51
N ILE A 110 13.78 25.44 0.22
CA ILE A 110 14.45 26.22 -0.82
C ILE A 110 15.33 27.28 -0.15
N GLU A 111 16.58 27.36 -0.58
CA GLU A 111 17.54 28.30 -0.03
C GLU A 111 17.25 29.74 -0.46
N ARG A 112 17.55 30.69 0.43
CA ARG A 112 17.57 32.11 0.14
C ARG A 112 19.01 32.59 -0.10
N PRO A 113 19.30 33.41 -1.14
CA PRO A 113 18.36 34.03 -2.08
C PRO A 113 17.80 33.04 -3.12
N THR A 114 16.47 32.99 -3.22
CA THR A 114 15.76 32.10 -4.15
C THR A 114 15.73 32.71 -5.55
N THR A 115 15.89 31.87 -6.56
CA THR A 115 15.79 32.26 -7.97
C THR A 115 14.56 31.64 -8.64
N THR A 116 14.18 32.17 -9.82
CA THR A 116 13.12 31.55 -10.65
C THR A 116 13.46 30.11 -11.04
N THR A 117 14.76 29.81 -11.24
CA THR A 117 15.21 28.46 -11.57
C THR A 117 15.00 27.48 -10.42
N ASP A 118 15.30 27.88 -9.18
CA ASP A 118 15.11 27.03 -7.99
C ASP A 118 13.64 26.66 -7.80
N LEU A 119 12.75 27.65 -7.96
CA LEU A 119 11.29 27.43 -7.89
C LEU A 119 10.80 26.56 -9.05
N LEU A 120 11.29 26.81 -10.27
CA LEU A 120 10.93 26.00 -11.43
C LEU A 120 11.30 24.53 -11.23
N GLU A 121 12.51 24.24 -10.76
CA GLU A 121 12.96 22.88 -10.47
C GLU A 121 12.11 22.23 -9.39
N ALA A 122 11.77 22.94 -8.31
CA ALA A 122 10.90 22.45 -7.25
C ALA A 122 9.49 22.12 -7.76
N PHE A 123 8.90 23.01 -8.58
CA PHE A 123 7.58 22.77 -9.21
C PHE A 123 7.60 21.62 -10.22
N VAL A 124 8.68 21.47 -10.99
CA VAL A 124 8.85 20.33 -11.91
C VAL A 124 8.97 19.03 -11.14
N ARG A 125 9.73 19.00 -10.04
CA ARG A 125 9.82 17.81 -9.15
C ARG A 125 8.44 17.46 -8.56
N LEU A 126 7.68 18.46 -8.08
CA LEU A 126 6.32 18.26 -7.56
C LEU A 126 5.39 17.69 -8.64
N THR A 127 5.35 18.32 -9.82
CA THR A 127 4.49 17.91 -10.92
C THR A 127 4.86 16.51 -11.44
N ALA A 128 6.14 16.18 -11.48
CA ALA A 128 6.60 14.84 -11.86
C ALA A 128 6.16 13.79 -10.84
N ALA A 129 6.22 14.12 -9.54
CA ALA A 129 5.74 13.24 -8.46
C ALA A 129 4.20 13.09 -8.51
N GLN A 130 3.46 14.18 -8.69
CA GLN A 130 1.99 14.15 -8.83
C GLN A 130 1.56 13.37 -10.09
N ARG A 131 2.29 13.51 -11.21
CA ARG A 131 2.04 12.72 -12.43
C ARG A 131 2.35 11.25 -12.26
N ARG A 132 3.33 10.88 -11.44
CA ARG A 132 3.54 9.48 -11.03
C ARG A 132 2.33 8.97 -10.24
N VAL A 133 1.85 9.72 -9.26
CA VAL A 133 0.65 9.38 -8.47
C VAL A 133 -0.63 9.36 -9.34
N GLN A 134 -0.79 10.27 -10.30
CA GLN A 134 -1.94 10.30 -11.22
C GLN A 134 -1.89 9.26 -12.35
N LYS A 135 -0.69 8.83 -12.78
CA LYS A 135 -0.52 7.68 -13.69
C LYS A 135 -0.66 6.35 -12.94
N GLU A 136 -0.36 6.34 -11.67
CA GLU A 136 -0.64 5.25 -10.76
C GLU A 136 -2.10 5.44 -10.33
N GLY A 137 -3.03 4.74 -11.00
CA GLY A 137 -4.39 4.55 -10.48
C GLY A 137 -4.37 4.10 -9.01
N PRO A 138 -5.50 3.93 -8.34
CA PRO A 138 -5.52 3.54 -6.93
C PRO A 138 -4.58 2.36 -6.72
N ARG A 139 -3.62 2.52 -5.79
CA ARG A 139 -2.62 1.49 -5.48
C ARG A 139 -3.33 0.17 -5.16
N GLY A 140 -2.79 -0.90 -5.68
CA GLY A 140 -3.32 -2.23 -5.45
C GLY A 140 -3.27 -2.62 -3.97
N LYS A 141 -4.18 -3.49 -3.56
CA LYS A 141 -4.27 -4.01 -2.20
C LYS A 141 -3.47 -5.30 -2.07
N VAL A 142 -2.74 -5.42 -0.96
CA VAL A 142 -1.97 -6.63 -0.62
C VAL A 142 -2.76 -7.47 0.39
N PHE A 143 -2.96 -8.74 0.08
CA PHE A 143 -3.54 -9.75 0.97
C PHE A 143 -2.50 -10.83 1.24
N THR A 144 -2.04 -10.94 2.48
CA THR A 144 -1.01 -11.91 2.84
C THR A 144 -1.61 -13.10 3.56
N VAL A 145 -1.26 -14.29 3.12
CA VAL A 145 -1.69 -15.56 3.73
C VAL A 145 -0.54 -16.15 4.53
N VAL A 146 -0.79 -16.39 5.82
CA VAL A 146 0.18 -16.96 6.76
C VAL A 146 -0.42 -18.20 7.43
N ASN A 147 0.35 -19.27 7.56
CA ASN A 147 -0.08 -20.45 8.30
C ASN A 147 0.12 -20.30 9.82
N ALA A 148 -0.83 -20.76 10.60
CA ALA A 148 -0.65 -20.95 12.03
C ALA A 148 0.41 -22.05 12.31
N LYS A 149 0.39 -23.12 11.53
CA LYS A 149 1.41 -24.19 11.56
C LYS A 149 1.55 -24.82 10.17
N GLY A 150 2.63 -25.58 9.96
CA GLY A 150 2.82 -26.35 8.73
C GLY A 150 1.62 -27.27 8.44
N GLY A 151 1.17 -27.31 7.18
CA GLY A 151 0.03 -28.11 6.74
C GLY A 151 -1.36 -27.51 7.01
N SER A 152 -1.47 -26.29 7.55
CA SER A 152 -2.77 -25.60 7.72
C SER A 152 -3.47 -25.25 6.40
N GLY A 153 -2.75 -25.29 5.26
CA GLY A 153 -3.30 -25.13 3.92
C GLY A 153 -3.24 -23.69 3.38
N GLY A 154 -2.29 -22.88 3.86
CA GLY A 154 -2.12 -21.49 3.43
C GLY A 154 -1.91 -21.35 1.93
N THR A 155 -0.98 -22.10 1.33
CA THR A 155 -0.77 -22.09 -0.13
C THR A 155 -2.07 -22.40 -0.90
N THR A 156 -2.86 -23.38 -0.45
CA THR A 156 -4.16 -23.66 -1.06
C THR A 156 -5.11 -22.47 -0.99
N VAL A 157 -5.14 -21.78 0.17
CA VAL A 157 -5.95 -20.56 0.35
C VAL A 157 -5.42 -19.45 -0.55
N ALA A 158 -4.11 -19.20 -0.57
CA ALA A 158 -3.49 -18.13 -1.35
C ALA A 158 -3.76 -18.30 -2.86
N VAL A 159 -3.51 -19.49 -3.41
CA VAL A 159 -3.71 -19.79 -4.83
C VAL A 159 -5.19 -19.59 -5.23
N ASN A 160 -6.11 -20.16 -4.48
CA ASN A 160 -7.53 -20.09 -4.85
C ASN A 160 -8.13 -18.70 -4.59
N LEU A 161 -7.68 -17.98 -3.57
CA LEU A 161 -8.03 -16.56 -3.37
C LEU A 161 -7.54 -15.70 -4.54
N ALA A 162 -6.27 -15.87 -4.96
CA ALA A 162 -5.71 -15.13 -6.09
C ALA A 162 -6.48 -15.35 -7.38
N LEU A 163 -6.86 -16.61 -7.67
CA LEU A 163 -7.71 -16.95 -8.82
C LEU A 163 -9.12 -16.38 -8.72
N ALA A 164 -9.71 -16.37 -7.51
CA ALA A 164 -11.02 -15.78 -7.27
C ALA A 164 -11.00 -14.26 -7.51
N LEU A 165 -9.98 -13.56 -7.00
CA LEU A 165 -9.78 -12.13 -7.23
C LEU A 165 -9.52 -11.84 -8.72
N GLN A 166 -8.68 -12.63 -9.37
CA GLN A 166 -8.42 -12.51 -10.82
C GLN A 166 -9.69 -12.65 -11.63
N SER A 167 -10.50 -13.66 -11.32
CA SER A 167 -11.77 -13.92 -12.03
C SER A 167 -12.79 -12.80 -11.85
N ALA A 168 -12.86 -12.22 -10.63
CA ALA A 168 -13.85 -11.19 -10.30
C ALA A 168 -13.41 -9.78 -10.75
N HIS A 169 -12.13 -9.48 -10.72
CA HIS A 169 -11.62 -8.11 -10.85
C HIS A 169 -10.49 -7.93 -11.87
N GLY A 170 -9.86 -9.01 -12.32
CA GLY A 170 -8.65 -8.96 -13.16
C GLY A 170 -7.42 -8.41 -12.45
N HIS A 171 -6.32 -8.26 -13.19
CA HIS A 171 -5.08 -7.62 -12.75
C HIS A 171 -4.59 -8.04 -11.35
N THR A 172 -4.54 -9.36 -11.11
CA THR A 172 -4.11 -9.95 -9.84
C THR A 172 -2.75 -10.63 -10.00
N ALA A 173 -1.86 -10.41 -9.03
CA ALA A 173 -0.62 -11.14 -8.87
C ALA A 173 -0.69 -12.08 -7.66
N LEU A 174 -0.06 -13.25 -7.78
CA LEU A 174 0.28 -14.14 -6.69
C LEU A 174 1.79 -14.12 -6.51
N VAL A 175 2.26 -13.82 -5.31
CA VAL A 175 3.68 -13.81 -4.96
C VAL A 175 3.94 -14.95 -3.98
N ASP A 176 4.81 -15.87 -4.35
CA ASP A 176 5.18 -17.00 -3.49
C ASP A 176 6.46 -16.65 -2.74
N LEU A 177 6.33 -16.37 -1.44
CA LEU A 177 7.46 -16.09 -0.53
C LEU A 177 7.94 -17.33 0.23
N ALA A 178 7.31 -18.47 0.02
CA ALA A 178 7.73 -19.69 0.68
C ALA A 178 9.16 -20.08 0.24
N PRO A 179 10.05 -20.48 1.17
CA PRO A 179 11.43 -20.88 0.85
C PRO A 179 11.54 -21.99 -0.20
N LEU A 180 10.53 -22.86 -0.24
CA LEU A 180 10.33 -23.88 -1.28
C LEU A 180 8.94 -23.65 -1.83
N GLY A 181 8.83 -22.79 -2.84
CA GLY A 181 7.56 -22.36 -3.40
C GLY A 181 6.72 -23.50 -4.00
N HIS A 182 5.47 -23.62 -3.55
CA HIS A 182 4.53 -24.64 -4.05
C HIS A 182 3.40 -24.06 -4.91
N SER A 183 3.28 -22.73 -5.00
CA SER A 183 2.21 -22.10 -5.77
C SER A 183 2.24 -22.48 -7.25
N ALA A 184 3.44 -22.61 -7.82
CA ALA A 184 3.61 -23.06 -9.20
C ALA A 184 3.08 -24.49 -9.43
N LEU A 185 3.29 -25.41 -8.46
CA LEU A 185 2.77 -26.77 -8.49
C LEU A 185 1.24 -26.79 -8.49
N HIS A 186 0.61 -26.00 -7.59
CA HIS A 186 -0.83 -25.88 -7.52
C HIS A 186 -1.47 -25.36 -8.82
N LEU A 187 -0.74 -24.52 -9.57
CA LEU A 187 -1.18 -23.90 -10.82
C LEU A 187 -0.73 -24.67 -12.08
N ASN A 188 -0.01 -25.79 -11.92
CA ASN A 188 0.63 -26.53 -13.02
C ASN A 188 1.49 -25.63 -13.93
N LEU A 189 2.22 -24.69 -13.32
CA LEU A 189 3.08 -23.77 -14.03
C LEU A 189 4.55 -24.19 -13.94
N LYS A 190 5.34 -23.83 -14.97
CA LYS A 190 6.78 -24.03 -15.03
C LYS A 190 7.46 -22.67 -15.14
N PRO A 191 7.70 -21.97 -14.02
CA PRO A 191 8.32 -20.66 -14.02
C PRO A 191 9.73 -20.71 -14.62
N LEU A 192 10.05 -19.74 -15.48
CA LEU A 192 11.38 -19.51 -16.00
C LEU A 192 12.20 -18.67 -15.04
N PHE A 193 11.54 -17.78 -14.30
CA PHE A 193 12.15 -16.87 -13.35
C PHE A 193 11.48 -17.00 -11.99
N THR A 194 12.22 -16.61 -10.97
CA THR A 194 11.81 -16.68 -9.57
C THR A 194 11.84 -15.30 -8.93
N LEU A 195 11.32 -15.19 -7.71
CA LEU A 195 11.43 -14.01 -6.86
C LEU A 195 12.89 -13.54 -6.71
N ALA A 196 13.84 -14.49 -6.58
CA ALA A 196 15.26 -14.16 -6.48
C ALA A 196 15.80 -13.52 -7.76
N ASP A 197 15.31 -13.93 -8.94
CA ASP A 197 15.70 -13.30 -10.21
C ASP A 197 15.12 -11.90 -10.34
N ALA A 198 13.87 -11.69 -9.93
CA ALA A 198 13.25 -10.38 -9.91
C ALA A 198 13.99 -9.42 -8.97
N THR A 199 14.30 -9.84 -7.72
CA THR A 199 14.98 -9.00 -6.74
C THR A 199 16.40 -8.60 -7.17
N ARG A 200 17.17 -9.49 -7.78
CA ARG A 200 18.50 -9.15 -8.34
C ARG A 200 18.45 -8.08 -9.43
N ASN A 201 17.34 -7.94 -10.11
CA ASN A 201 17.16 -7.01 -11.23
C ASN A 201 16.40 -5.72 -10.85
N LEU A 202 16.08 -5.50 -9.57
CA LEU A 202 15.30 -4.34 -9.09
C LEU A 202 15.92 -2.98 -9.47
N HIS A 203 17.23 -2.89 -9.62
CA HIS A 203 17.91 -1.64 -9.98
C HIS A 203 17.53 -1.12 -11.39
N ARG A 204 17.09 -2.00 -12.29
CA ARG A 204 16.67 -1.69 -13.65
C ARG A 204 15.21 -2.05 -13.95
N MET A 205 14.45 -2.42 -12.91
CA MET A 205 13.09 -2.92 -13.04
C MET A 205 12.14 -1.79 -13.46
N ASP A 206 11.39 -2.01 -14.53
CA ASP A 206 10.22 -1.26 -14.94
C ASP A 206 9.00 -2.20 -15.04
N SER A 207 7.85 -1.69 -15.42
CA SER A 207 6.61 -2.47 -15.53
C SER A 207 6.72 -3.63 -16.53
N SER A 208 7.39 -3.41 -17.67
CA SER A 208 7.57 -4.43 -18.71
C SER A 208 8.52 -5.54 -18.25
N LEU A 209 9.61 -5.16 -17.59
CA LEU A 209 10.54 -6.12 -17.02
C LEU A 209 9.91 -6.91 -15.87
N LEU A 210 9.11 -6.25 -15.01
CA LEU A 210 8.35 -6.93 -13.95
C LEU A 210 7.44 -8.02 -14.55
N GLU A 211 6.67 -7.70 -15.59
CA GLU A 211 5.82 -8.69 -16.27
C GLU A 211 6.63 -9.87 -16.85
N SER A 212 7.85 -9.63 -17.32
CA SER A 212 8.70 -10.70 -17.86
C SER A 212 9.17 -11.71 -16.81
N PHE A 213 9.23 -11.30 -15.52
CA PHE A 213 9.52 -12.21 -14.41
C PHE A 213 8.29 -12.99 -13.92
N MET A 214 7.09 -12.56 -14.33
CA MET A 214 5.85 -13.23 -13.94
C MET A 214 5.55 -14.41 -14.88
N THR A 215 5.06 -15.50 -14.31
CA THR A 215 4.55 -16.62 -15.09
C THR A 215 3.03 -16.50 -15.18
N ARG A 216 2.49 -16.44 -16.39
CA ARG A 216 1.06 -16.23 -16.61
C ARG A 216 0.31 -17.55 -16.59
N HIS A 217 -0.72 -17.64 -15.77
CA HIS A 217 -1.68 -18.74 -15.75
C HIS A 217 -2.76 -18.55 -16.83
N SER A 218 -3.36 -19.64 -17.31
CA SER A 218 -4.43 -19.62 -18.35
C SER A 218 -5.61 -18.74 -17.96
N GLY A 219 -5.97 -18.70 -16.67
CA GLY A 219 -7.01 -17.83 -16.13
C GLY A 219 -6.61 -16.35 -15.98
N GLY A 220 -5.44 -15.94 -16.49
CA GLY A 220 -4.98 -14.56 -16.48
C GLY A 220 -4.28 -14.11 -15.18
N LEU A 221 -4.18 -14.96 -14.15
CA LEU A 221 -3.40 -14.73 -12.95
C LEU A 221 -1.90 -14.68 -13.28
N HIS A 222 -1.16 -13.72 -12.69
CA HIS A 222 0.28 -13.64 -12.82
C HIS A 222 0.95 -14.17 -11.54
N LEU A 223 1.87 -15.13 -11.68
CA LEU A 223 2.63 -15.72 -10.58
C LEU A 223 4.07 -15.21 -10.58
N LEU A 224 4.50 -14.58 -9.49
CA LEU A 224 5.90 -14.43 -9.14
C LEU A 224 6.29 -15.63 -8.27
N ALA A 225 6.96 -16.59 -8.88
CA ALA A 225 7.23 -17.87 -8.26
C ALA A 225 8.32 -17.77 -7.18
N GLY A 226 8.17 -18.55 -6.14
CA GLY A 226 9.19 -18.76 -5.12
C GLY A 226 10.43 -19.46 -5.67
N THR A 227 11.46 -19.58 -4.84
CA THR A 227 12.71 -20.22 -5.25
C THR A 227 12.56 -21.74 -5.30
N ASN A 228 13.20 -22.36 -6.29
CA ASN A 228 13.25 -23.83 -6.40
C ASN A 228 14.39 -24.46 -5.59
N ALA A 229 15.24 -23.63 -4.99
CA ALA A 229 16.37 -24.03 -4.17
C ALA A 229 16.60 -23.00 -3.07
N PRO A 230 17.19 -23.40 -1.93
CA PRO A 230 17.57 -22.46 -0.91
C PRO A 230 18.45 -21.35 -1.53
N ALA A 231 18.02 -20.09 -1.37
CA ALA A 231 18.80 -18.96 -1.87
C ALA A 231 20.09 -18.84 -1.03
N THR A 232 21.23 -18.72 -1.70
CA THR A 232 22.51 -18.43 -1.05
C THR A 232 22.57 -17.02 -0.49
N ILE A 233 21.78 -16.10 -1.05
CA ILE A 233 21.64 -14.71 -0.61
C ILE A 233 20.15 -14.38 -0.62
N GLU A 234 19.59 -14.09 0.56
CA GLU A 234 18.22 -13.57 0.64
C GLU A 234 18.17 -12.08 0.30
N PRO A 235 17.10 -11.62 -0.38
CA PRO A 235 16.90 -10.21 -0.62
C PRO A 235 16.79 -9.43 0.70
N SER A 236 17.31 -8.21 0.72
CA SER A 236 17.18 -7.29 1.85
C SER A 236 15.73 -6.81 2.01
N THR A 237 15.39 -6.33 3.20
CA THR A 237 14.07 -5.71 3.46
C THR A 237 13.78 -4.54 2.52
N THR A 238 14.80 -3.76 2.16
CA THR A 238 14.68 -2.65 1.20
C THR A 238 14.32 -3.13 -0.19
N GLU A 239 14.88 -4.25 -0.64
CA GLU A 239 14.55 -4.85 -1.94
C GLU A 239 13.11 -5.36 -1.96
N TYR A 240 12.64 -5.97 -0.87
CA TYR A 240 11.23 -6.35 -0.75
C TYR A 240 10.31 -5.13 -0.80
N VAL A 241 10.60 -4.04 -0.08
CA VAL A 241 9.80 -2.80 -0.12
C VAL A 241 9.68 -2.29 -1.56
N ARG A 242 10.80 -2.20 -2.29
CA ARG A 242 10.80 -1.74 -3.69
C ARG A 242 10.00 -2.66 -4.61
N LEU A 243 10.14 -3.97 -4.45
CA LEU A 243 9.38 -4.95 -5.23
C LEU A 243 7.88 -4.81 -4.99
N PHE A 244 7.46 -4.71 -3.72
CA PHE A 244 6.04 -4.56 -3.38
C PHE A 244 5.47 -3.22 -3.83
N ASP A 245 6.25 -2.14 -3.78
CA ASP A 245 5.86 -0.85 -4.34
C ASP A 245 5.54 -0.94 -5.84
N MET A 246 6.38 -1.64 -6.60
CA MET A 246 6.13 -1.90 -8.02
C MET A 246 4.92 -2.79 -8.25
N LEU A 247 4.76 -3.85 -7.46
CA LEU A 247 3.62 -4.76 -7.59
C LEU A 247 2.29 -4.05 -7.35
N VAL A 248 2.16 -3.25 -6.28
CA VAL A 248 0.91 -2.52 -5.98
C VAL A 248 0.63 -1.37 -6.95
N THR A 249 1.66 -0.89 -7.65
CA THR A 249 1.50 0.08 -8.74
C THR A 249 0.96 -0.57 -10.01
N HIS A 250 1.33 -1.83 -10.27
CA HIS A 250 1.00 -2.53 -11.50
C HIS A 250 -0.24 -3.42 -11.39
N TYR A 251 -0.46 -4.06 -10.24
CA TYR A 251 -1.58 -4.97 -9.99
C TYR A 251 -2.62 -4.35 -9.07
N ARG A 252 -3.89 -4.61 -9.35
CA ARG A 252 -4.99 -4.19 -8.47
C ARG A 252 -5.03 -4.98 -7.16
N TYR A 253 -4.70 -6.27 -7.22
CA TYR A 253 -4.58 -7.13 -6.05
C TYR A 253 -3.28 -7.91 -6.10
N VAL A 254 -2.62 -7.99 -4.97
CA VAL A 254 -1.42 -8.80 -4.76
C VAL A 254 -1.71 -9.76 -3.63
N VAL A 255 -1.82 -11.05 -3.94
CA VAL A 255 -1.92 -12.10 -2.92
C VAL A 255 -0.52 -12.63 -2.64
N VAL A 256 -0.16 -12.73 -1.38
CA VAL A 256 1.16 -13.19 -0.95
C VAL A 256 1.01 -14.53 -0.23
N ASP A 257 1.59 -15.59 -0.79
CA ASP A 257 1.77 -16.86 -0.07
C ASP A 257 3.02 -16.76 0.82
N ASN A 258 2.79 -16.42 2.08
CA ASN A 258 3.81 -16.40 3.14
C ASN A 258 3.62 -17.55 4.13
N SER A 259 3.09 -18.66 3.66
CA SER A 259 2.56 -19.73 4.48
C SER A 259 3.60 -20.52 5.26
N SER A 260 4.88 -20.43 4.90
CA SER A 260 5.98 -21.16 5.58
C SER A 260 7.09 -20.27 6.15
N ARG A 261 6.89 -18.94 6.14
CA ARG A 261 7.84 -17.97 6.72
C ARG A 261 7.29 -17.34 7.99
N LEU A 262 8.17 -17.14 8.96
CA LEU A 262 7.90 -16.36 10.16
C LEU A 262 9.20 -15.65 10.60
N ASP A 263 9.54 -14.58 9.92
CA ASP A 263 10.78 -13.81 10.05
C ASP A 263 10.56 -12.31 9.85
N ALA A 264 11.64 -11.53 9.74
CA ALA A 264 11.59 -10.08 9.50
C ALA A 264 10.86 -9.70 8.21
N VAL A 265 10.98 -10.54 7.16
CA VAL A 265 10.25 -10.33 5.89
C VAL A 265 8.74 -10.50 6.11
N SER A 266 8.34 -11.51 6.88
CA SER A 266 6.92 -11.73 7.24
C SER A 266 6.32 -10.52 7.96
N ARG A 267 7.05 -9.90 8.89
CA ARG A 267 6.63 -8.67 9.57
C ARG A 267 6.51 -7.49 8.60
N LEU A 268 7.51 -7.32 7.71
CA LEU A 268 7.50 -6.28 6.70
C LEU A 268 6.26 -6.39 5.80
N ILE A 269 5.99 -7.60 5.29
CA ILE A 269 4.86 -7.83 4.39
C ILE A 269 3.53 -7.66 5.12
N ALA A 270 3.43 -8.07 6.38
CA ALA A 270 2.25 -7.81 7.22
C ALA A 270 1.98 -6.31 7.36
N ASN A 271 3.03 -5.48 7.46
CA ASN A 271 2.92 -4.02 7.58
C ASN A 271 2.37 -3.34 6.31
N VAL A 272 2.68 -3.87 5.14
CA VAL A 272 2.20 -3.31 3.85
C VAL A 272 0.89 -3.94 3.40
N SER A 273 0.39 -4.96 4.12
CA SER A 273 -0.84 -5.66 3.78
C SER A 273 -2.08 -4.90 4.23
N GLU A 274 -3.10 -4.87 3.39
CA GLU A 274 -4.46 -4.46 3.76
C GLU A 274 -5.06 -5.42 4.79
N CYS A 275 -4.87 -6.73 4.56
CA CYS A 275 -5.32 -7.77 5.46
C CYS A 275 -4.34 -8.94 5.48
N VAL A 276 -4.06 -9.48 6.66
CA VAL A 276 -3.26 -10.70 6.87
C VAL A 276 -4.18 -11.84 7.27
N LEU A 277 -4.27 -12.85 6.42
CA LEU A 277 -5.10 -14.03 6.59
C LEU A 277 -4.33 -15.12 7.31
N LEU A 278 -4.58 -15.28 8.60
CA LEU A 278 -3.98 -16.32 9.43
C LEU A 278 -4.77 -17.62 9.31
N VAL A 279 -4.22 -18.59 8.61
CA VAL A 279 -4.88 -19.85 8.31
C VAL A 279 -4.61 -20.89 9.40
N ALA A 280 -5.66 -21.31 10.10
CA ALA A 280 -5.63 -22.32 11.14
C ALA A 280 -6.68 -23.42 10.88
N CYS A 281 -6.44 -24.61 11.43
CA CYS A 281 -7.45 -25.65 11.51
C CYS A 281 -8.18 -25.58 12.86
N THR A 282 -9.27 -26.35 13.01
CA THR A 282 -10.12 -26.37 14.23
C THR A 282 -9.55 -27.24 15.35
N ASP A 283 -8.24 -27.55 15.32
CA ASP A 283 -7.55 -28.28 16.40
C ASP A 283 -6.82 -27.31 17.35
N VAL A 284 -6.70 -27.74 18.62
CA VAL A 284 -6.08 -26.94 19.70
C VAL A 284 -4.67 -26.49 19.35
N ALA A 285 -3.85 -27.39 18.76
CA ALA A 285 -2.47 -27.06 18.41
C ALA A 285 -2.39 -25.98 17.33
N SER A 286 -3.32 -25.99 16.38
CA SER A 286 -3.40 -24.97 15.33
C SER A 286 -3.81 -23.61 15.88
N LEU A 287 -4.81 -23.54 16.75
CA LEU A 287 -5.26 -22.30 17.39
C LEU A 287 -4.21 -21.73 18.34
N TRP A 288 -3.55 -22.59 19.12
CA TRP A 288 -2.45 -22.19 19.99
C TRP A 288 -1.25 -21.61 19.18
N SER A 289 -0.93 -22.22 18.03
CA SER A 289 0.09 -21.69 17.12
C SER A 289 -0.35 -20.38 16.49
N ALA A 290 -1.66 -20.24 16.15
CA ALA A 290 -2.22 -19.01 15.62
C ALA A 290 -2.02 -17.82 16.57
N ALA A 291 -2.23 -18.03 17.89
CA ALA A 291 -2.00 -17.00 18.91
C ALA A 291 -0.55 -16.52 18.91
N ARG A 292 0.43 -17.41 18.72
CA ARG A 292 1.86 -17.06 18.68
C ARG A 292 2.24 -16.32 17.41
N VAL A 293 1.72 -16.76 16.27
CA VAL A 293 1.90 -16.06 14.99
C VAL A 293 1.30 -14.66 15.07
N GLN A 294 0.09 -14.54 15.64
CA GLN A 294 -0.56 -13.26 15.87
C GLN A 294 0.27 -12.35 16.77
N GLN A 295 0.81 -12.85 17.87
CA GLN A 295 1.68 -12.09 18.76
C GLN A 295 2.92 -11.60 18.00
N TYR A 296 3.58 -12.46 17.25
CA TYR A 296 4.79 -12.14 16.49
C TYR A 296 4.55 -11.06 15.41
N LEU A 297 3.45 -11.17 14.65
CA LEU A 297 3.13 -10.21 13.57
C LEU A 297 2.47 -8.93 14.10
N GLY A 298 1.77 -9.01 15.24
CA GLY A 298 1.02 -7.89 15.83
C GLY A 298 1.86 -6.92 16.68
N GLU A 299 3.12 -7.25 16.97
CA GLU A 299 4.04 -6.39 17.74
C GLU A 299 4.28 -5.01 17.07
N THR A 300 4.13 -4.92 15.76
CA THR A 300 4.34 -3.70 14.97
C THR A 300 3.07 -2.84 14.77
N GLY A 301 2.00 -3.05 15.55
CA GLY A 301 0.76 -2.28 15.45
C GLY A 301 -0.25 -2.79 14.43
N ASN A 302 0.00 -3.91 13.75
CA ASN A 302 -0.87 -4.46 12.68
C ASN A 302 -1.95 -5.42 13.17
N ARG A 303 -2.22 -5.47 14.47
CA ARG A 303 -3.15 -6.42 15.08
C ARG A 303 -4.55 -6.34 14.47
N GLU A 304 -4.98 -5.14 14.10
CA GLU A 304 -6.30 -4.91 13.50
C GLU A 304 -6.43 -5.42 12.07
N ARG A 305 -5.31 -5.67 11.38
CA ARG A 305 -5.29 -6.21 10.01
C ARG A 305 -5.26 -7.74 9.96
N LEU A 306 -4.98 -8.41 11.08
CA LEU A 306 -4.99 -9.86 11.15
C LEU A 306 -6.43 -10.36 11.22
N ARG A 307 -6.73 -11.38 10.40
CA ARG A 307 -8.03 -12.08 10.36
C ARG A 307 -7.81 -13.58 10.35
N LEU A 308 -8.61 -14.30 11.11
CA LEU A 308 -8.54 -15.75 11.18
C LEU A 308 -9.31 -16.38 10.02
N ILE A 309 -8.69 -17.35 9.36
CA ILE A 309 -9.34 -18.27 8.40
C ILE A 309 -9.32 -19.65 9.03
N LEU A 310 -10.50 -20.21 9.33
CA LEU A 310 -10.64 -21.60 9.75
C LEU A 310 -10.70 -22.49 8.51
N ASN A 311 -9.59 -23.15 8.20
CA ASN A 311 -9.50 -24.08 7.09
C ASN A 311 -9.86 -25.51 7.52
N ARG A 312 -10.29 -26.34 6.57
CA ARG A 312 -10.79 -27.70 6.81
C ARG A 312 -11.89 -27.71 7.87
N PHE A 313 -12.70 -26.65 7.87
CA PHE A 313 -13.75 -26.46 8.86
C PHE A 313 -14.78 -27.60 8.80
N ARG A 314 -15.04 -28.16 9.96
CA ARG A 314 -16.17 -29.08 10.21
C ARG A 314 -16.87 -28.59 11.47
N LYS A 315 -18.20 -28.68 11.47
CA LYS A 315 -18.96 -28.40 12.68
C LYS A 315 -18.70 -29.54 13.68
N VAL A 316 -18.04 -29.22 14.79
CA VAL A 316 -17.70 -30.16 15.85
C VAL A 316 -18.51 -29.78 17.08
N PRO A 317 -19.21 -30.77 17.74
CA PRO A 317 -19.88 -30.49 19.00
C PRO A 317 -18.89 -29.96 20.06
N GLY A 318 -19.27 -28.93 20.78
CA GLY A 318 -18.42 -28.29 21.80
C GLY A 318 -17.32 -27.36 21.27
N PHE A 319 -17.30 -27.05 19.97
CA PHE A 319 -16.41 -26.05 19.39
C PHE A 319 -17.25 -24.87 18.85
N SER A 320 -16.97 -23.70 19.37
CA SER A 320 -17.59 -22.45 18.92
C SER A 320 -16.58 -21.53 18.23
N GLU A 321 -17.06 -20.67 17.36
CA GLU A 321 -16.23 -19.66 16.68
C GLU A 321 -15.63 -18.67 17.69
N ALA A 322 -16.39 -18.29 18.72
CA ALA A 322 -15.93 -17.44 19.78
C ALA A 322 -14.74 -18.04 20.56
N GLU A 323 -14.77 -19.36 20.79
CA GLU A 323 -13.63 -20.07 21.39
C GLU A 323 -12.42 -20.06 20.49
N ALA A 324 -12.60 -20.23 19.17
CA ALA A 324 -11.51 -20.14 18.20
C ALA A 324 -10.91 -18.74 18.16
N GLU A 325 -11.73 -17.69 18.11
CA GLU A 325 -11.29 -16.30 18.17
C GLU A 325 -10.50 -16.00 19.46
N ASN A 326 -11.04 -16.42 20.59
CA ASN A 326 -10.38 -16.23 21.90
C ASN A 326 -9.06 -16.97 21.99
N ALA A 327 -9.00 -18.23 21.51
CA ALA A 327 -7.80 -19.05 21.52
C ALA A 327 -6.72 -18.51 20.57
N ALA A 328 -7.10 -18.00 19.40
CA ALA A 328 -6.17 -17.45 18.42
C ALA A 328 -5.82 -15.97 18.67
N GLY A 329 -6.63 -15.24 19.49
CA GLY A 329 -6.50 -13.81 19.72
C GLY A 329 -6.78 -12.94 18.48
N VAL A 330 -7.52 -13.49 17.47
CA VAL A 330 -7.78 -12.88 16.17
C VAL A 330 -9.24 -13.09 15.79
N LYS A 331 -9.87 -12.09 15.21
CA LYS A 331 -11.26 -12.17 14.72
C LYS A 331 -11.38 -13.10 13.52
N LEU A 332 -12.40 -13.96 13.54
CA LEU A 332 -12.73 -14.85 12.42
C LEU A 332 -13.30 -14.05 11.25
N LEU A 333 -12.67 -14.19 10.09
CA LEU A 333 -13.17 -13.64 8.84
C LEU A 333 -13.94 -14.69 8.03
N TRP A 334 -13.37 -15.89 7.89
CA TRP A 334 -13.91 -16.85 6.94
C TRP A 334 -13.70 -18.31 7.38
N ARG A 335 -14.55 -19.20 6.83
CA ARG A 335 -14.47 -20.64 7.03
C ARG A 335 -14.36 -21.33 5.68
N VAL A 336 -13.31 -22.11 5.49
CA VAL A 336 -13.12 -22.95 4.32
C VAL A 336 -13.55 -24.38 4.68
N PRO A 337 -14.58 -24.94 4.04
CA PRO A 337 -15.10 -26.26 4.41
C PRO A 337 -14.05 -27.36 4.15
N ASN A 338 -14.14 -28.44 4.93
CA ASN A 338 -13.28 -29.59 4.73
C ASN A 338 -13.74 -30.42 3.53
N GLN A 339 -13.15 -30.16 2.38
CA GLN A 339 -13.35 -30.92 1.16
C GLN A 339 -12.04 -31.58 0.70
N TYR A 340 -11.49 -32.43 1.57
CA TYR A 340 -10.15 -33.02 1.39
C TYR A 340 -9.95 -33.62 0.00
N PHE A 341 -10.87 -34.49 -0.47
CA PHE A 341 -10.72 -35.17 -1.77
C PHE A 341 -10.71 -34.20 -2.96
N ALA A 342 -11.55 -33.16 -2.93
CA ALA A 342 -11.57 -32.15 -3.99
C ALA A 342 -10.26 -31.36 -4.04
N ILE A 343 -9.77 -30.94 -2.88
CA ILE A 343 -8.51 -30.16 -2.74
C ILE A 343 -7.31 -31.05 -3.11
N SER A 344 -7.21 -32.28 -2.58
CA SER A 344 -6.09 -33.19 -2.88
C SER A 344 -6.02 -33.49 -4.38
N SER A 345 -7.14 -33.90 -4.98
CA SER A 345 -7.21 -34.14 -6.43
C SER A 345 -6.89 -32.91 -7.28
N SER A 346 -7.26 -31.73 -6.80
CA SER A 346 -6.91 -30.43 -7.42
C SER A 346 -5.39 -30.21 -7.45
N ILE A 347 -4.73 -30.45 -6.32
CA ILE A 347 -3.27 -30.31 -6.20
C ILE A 347 -2.55 -31.35 -7.06
N ASP A 348 -2.97 -32.63 -6.99
CA ASP A 348 -2.37 -33.75 -7.73
C ASP A 348 -2.42 -33.53 -9.24
N ARG A 349 -3.48 -32.88 -9.73
CA ARG A 349 -3.66 -32.55 -11.14
C ARG A 349 -3.11 -31.20 -11.55
N GLY A 350 -2.71 -30.36 -10.59
CA GLY A 350 -2.35 -28.98 -10.85
C GLY A 350 -3.50 -28.17 -11.46
N THR A 351 -4.75 -28.48 -11.07
CA THR A 351 -5.96 -27.81 -11.55
C THR A 351 -6.69 -27.23 -10.33
N PRO A 352 -6.52 -25.95 -10.01
CA PRO A 352 -7.11 -25.33 -8.84
C PRO A 352 -8.62 -25.48 -8.77
N VAL A 353 -9.19 -25.57 -7.55
CA VAL A 353 -10.64 -25.76 -7.39
C VAL A 353 -11.45 -24.58 -7.94
N MET A 354 -10.85 -23.40 -8.05
CA MET A 354 -11.46 -22.23 -8.69
C MET A 354 -11.72 -22.40 -10.19
N GLU A 355 -11.04 -23.34 -10.86
CA GLU A 355 -11.29 -23.69 -12.27
C GLU A 355 -12.42 -24.72 -12.43
N GLN A 356 -12.83 -25.35 -11.34
CA GLN A 356 -13.92 -26.30 -11.33
C GLN A 356 -15.25 -25.56 -11.12
N SER A 357 -15.96 -25.29 -12.20
CA SER A 357 -17.23 -24.56 -12.18
C SER A 357 -18.25 -25.16 -11.20
N ASN A 358 -18.91 -24.27 -10.42
CA ASN A 358 -20.07 -24.58 -9.56
C ASN A 358 -19.84 -25.55 -8.38
N THR A 359 -18.62 -25.74 -7.92
CA THR A 359 -18.36 -26.48 -6.67
C THR A 359 -18.58 -25.60 -5.44
N ASP A 360 -18.99 -26.19 -4.31
CA ASP A 360 -19.16 -25.44 -3.05
C ASP A 360 -17.86 -24.78 -2.59
N ILE A 361 -16.73 -25.44 -2.85
CA ILE A 361 -15.42 -24.92 -2.46
C ILE A 361 -15.01 -23.74 -3.36
N ALA A 362 -15.32 -23.75 -4.65
CA ALA A 362 -15.09 -22.61 -5.54
C ALA A 362 -15.95 -21.41 -5.13
N ARG A 363 -17.24 -21.65 -4.80
CA ARG A 363 -18.13 -20.60 -4.26
C ARG A 363 -17.61 -20.03 -2.92
N CYS A 364 -17.02 -20.87 -2.08
CA CYS A 364 -16.41 -20.44 -0.83
C CYS A 364 -15.27 -19.44 -1.06
N PHE A 365 -14.34 -19.71 -1.99
CA PHE A 365 -13.24 -18.79 -2.31
C PHE A 365 -13.72 -17.52 -3.03
N SER A 366 -14.73 -17.62 -3.90
CA SER A 366 -15.37 -16.44 -4.50
C SER A 366 -16.01 -15.55 -3.43
N GLY A 367 -16.66 -16.17 -2.43
CA GLY A 367 -17.22 -15.44 -1.28
C GLY A 367 -16.15 -14.74 -0.45
N LEU A 368 -15.02 -15.39 -0.18
CA LEU A 368 -13.89 -14.79 0.52
C LEU A 368 -13.31 -13.58 -0.25
N ALA A 369 -13.13 -13.72 -1.56
CA ALA A 369 -12.68 -12.62 -2.41
C ALA A 369 -13.65 -11.43 -2.36
N ASN A 370 -14.94 -11.66 -2.42
CA ASN A 370 -15.96 -10.61 -2.32
C ASN A 370 -15.95 -9.92 -0.95
N GLU A 371 -15.76 -10.68 0.14
CA GLU A 371 -15.69 -10.11 1.48
C GLU A 371 -14.49 -9.19 1.63
N LEU A 372 -13.31 -9.58 1.11
CA LEU A 372 -12.08 -8.78 1.16
C LEU A 372 -12.14 -7.52 0.26
N THR A 373 -13.01 -7.50 -0.74
CA THR A 373 -13.14 -6.39 -1.70
C THR A 373 -14.43 -5.59 -1.53
N ARG A 374 -15.18 -5.80 -0.45
CA ARG A 374 -16.50 -5.21 -0.22
C ARG A 374 -16.48 -3.69 -0.29
N ASP A 375 -15.52 -3.07 0.37
CA ASP A 375 -15.37 -1.62 0.39
C ASP A 375 -15.07 -1.03 -1.01
N ASP A 376 -14.37 -1.77 -1.86
CA ASP A 376 -14.08 -1.35 -3.25
C ASP A 376 -15.35 -1.28 -4.13
N VAL A 377 -16.33 -2.10 -3.83
CA VAL A 377 -17.61 -2.14 -4.56
C VAL A 377 -18.51 -1.00 -4.11
N ASP A 378 -18.51 -0.65 -2.82
CA ASP A 378 -19.33 0.41 -2.27
C ASP A 378 -18.84 1.80 -2.72
N VAL A 379 -17.52 2.01 -2.81
CA VAL A 379 -16.94 3.24 -3.39
C VAL A 379 -17.33 3.40 -4.87
N LYS A 380 -17.32 2.32 -5.66
CA LYS A 380 -17.77 2.38 -7.06
C LYS A 380 -19.27 2.65 -7.19
N ARG A 381 -20.11 2.07 -6.32
CA ARG A 381 -21.56 2.34 -6.31
C ARG A 381 -21.86 3.78 -5.91
N ALA A 382 -21.16 4.34 -4.93
CA ALA A 382 -21.29 5.73 -4.53
C ALA A 382 -20.85 6.69 -5.65
N ALA A 383 -19.73 6.42 -6.33
CA ALA A 383 -19.28 7.20 -7.48
C ALA A 383 -20.29 7.14 -8.65
N TRP A 384 -20.87 5.95 -8.94
CA TRP A 384 -21.89 5.80 -10.01
C TRP A 384 -23.23 6.48 -9.66
N SER A 385 -23.60 6.57 -8.40
CA SER A 385 -24.81 7.30 -7.98
C SER A 385 -24.68 8.79 -8.13
N LEU A 386 -23.48 9.36 -7.94
CA LEU A 386 -23.20 10.78 -8.16
C LEU A 386 -23.25 11.18 -9.64
N PHE A 387 -22.96 10.28 -10.58
CA PHE A 387 -23.05 10.53 -12.02
C PHE A 387 -24.47 10.34 -12.61
N LYS A 388 -25.44 9.81 -11.85
CA LYS A 388 -26.83 9.65 -12.29
C LYS A 388 -27.76 10.80 -11.87
N THR A 389 -27.24 11.81 -11.19
CA THR A 389 -28.02 12.95 -10.67
C THR A 389 -27.63 14.28 -11.35
N VAL A 390 -27.09 14.22 -12.56
CA VAL A 390 -26.90 15.39 -13.44
C VAL A 390 -27.65 15.16 -14.76
#